data_d064400ed198902e9e8946725fb09f78
#
_entry.id   d064400ed198902e9e8946725fb09f78
#
_cell.length_a   1.000
_cell.length_b   1.000
_cell.length_c   1.000
_cell.angle_alpha   90.00
_cell.angle_beta   90.00
_cell.angle_gamma   90.00
#
_symmetry.space_group_name_H-M   'P 1'
#
loop_
_entity.id
_entity.type
_entity.pdbx_description
1 polymer ?
#
loop_
_entity_poly.entity_id
_entity_poly.type
_entity_poly.pdbx_seq_one_letter_code
_entity_poly.pdbx_strand_id
1 'polypeptide(L)'
;MLMLGPKKILVVGDVILDISCKGKVNRVSPEAPIPALLYEEMEYSLGGAANLTSNLIAAGQDVTLVSIIGSDKYENTLREMLVESGISDKYIFSFEKYTTCVKYRFRAQNDQQLLRVDVEDPNHNFTRDDTPVLALLKEVVGDFDLVIISDYCKGLLDEKLTQSIIHICKSYGIRVIIDVKNTTIRKYKGANILKPNLQELSFLTKKPVKNIEEIIAASHYLCKKSGAEYVLKTCGSAGMVLVNPFGLIKYINSTRINAHDVTGAGDTAIAYFGAALANNIEVCNAMSIANIAAGIQVMKTGAAVITWQEVYEELIQLSEKNANRKILQVSDLSSLRELYSTKKIVFTNGCFDLLHIGHIHCLLSASNYGDILVVGINSDSSIKRIKGEERPVIPQNERVEILSALECVDYVILYEEDTPYHIISELQPDVLVKGGDYDATSIVGCDIVKKRGGEIQTVEIKHNTSSTKIIERILNQYKGKNNEPE
;
A
#
# COMPACT_ATOMS: atom_id res chain seq x y z
N MET A 1 -14.84 -6.82 -2.95
CA MET A 1 -13.68 -7.65 -2.56
C MET A 1 -12.53 -7.31 -3.48
N LEU A 2 -11.47 -6.69 -2.99
CA LEU A 2 -10.32 -6.32 -3.82
C LEU A 2 -9.55 -7.62 -4.12
N MET A 3 -9.72 -8.18 -5.32
CA MET A 3 -8.94 -9.33 -5.76
C MET A 3 -8.01 -8.87 -6.89
N LEU A 4 -6.73 -9.22 -6.78
CA LEU A 4 -5.82 -9.08 -7.91
C LEU A 4 -6.11 -10.23 -8.88
N GLY A 5 -6.62 -9.90 -10.06
CA GLY A 5 -6.75 -10.87 -11.16
C GLY A 5 -5.39 -11.19 -11.79
N PRO A 6 -5.24 -12.33 -12.48
CA PRO A 6 -4.02 -12.64 -13.18
C PRO A 6 -3.79 -11.63 -14.32
N LYS A 7 -2.63 -10.98 -14.30
CA LYS A 7 -2.15 -10.04 -15.32
C LYS A 7 -0.81 -10.49 -15.83
N LYS A 8 -0.55 -10.25 -17.10
CA LYS A 8 0.73 -10.60 -17.73
C LYS A 8 1.76 -9.52 -17.45
N ILE A 9 2.79 -9.85 -16.68
CA ILE A 9 3.86 -8.91 -16.31
C ILE A 9 5.19 -9.42 -16.82
N LEU A 10 5.91 -8.58 -17.56
CA LEU A 10 7.26 -8.86 -18.00
C LEU A 10 8.25 -8.25 -17.00
N VAL A 11 9.14 -9.06 -16.47
CA VAL A 11 10.28 -8.62 -15.64
C VAL A 11 11.56 -8.74 -16.46
N VAL A 12 12.31 -7.65 -16.57
CA VAL A 12 13.65 -7.64 -17.18
C VAL A 12 14.63 -7.17 -16.13
N GLY A 13 15.61 -8.00 -15.74
CA GLY A 13 16.51 -7.59 -14.69
C GLY A 13 17.59 -8.59 -14.32
N ASP A 14 18.49 -8.16 -13.42
CA ASP A 14 19.60 -8.97 -12.95
C ASP A 14 19.13 -9.99 -11.91
N VAL A 15 19.30 -11.28 -12.20
CA VAL A 15 19.08 -12.37 -11.25
C VAL A 15 20.31 -12.54 -10.36
N ILE A 16 20.08 -12.78 -9.09
CA ILE A 16 21.11 -12.96 -8.07
C ILE A 16 20.86 -14.27 -7.34
N LEU A 17 21.90 -15.04 -7.11
CA LEU A 17 21.87 -16.20 -6.24
C LEU A 17 22.35 -15.79 -4.84
N ASP A 18 21.46 -15.79 -3.86
CA ASP A 18 21.79 -15.54 -2.47
C ASP A 18 22.09 -16.87 -1.75
N ILE A 19 23.27 -16.99 -1.15
CA ILE A 19 23.73 -18.18 -0.43
C ILE A 19 23.97 -17.81 1.04
N SER A 20 23.20 -18.37 1.95
CA SER A 20 23.36 -18.19 3.39
C SER A 20 24.13 -19.38 3.99
N CYS A 21 25.33 -19.12 4.49
CA CYS A 21 26.16 -20.11 5.19
C CYS A 21 25.98 -19.88 6.69
N LYS A 22 25.31 -20.79 7.38
CA LYS A 22 25.07 -20.72 8.83
C LYS A 22 25.99 -21.68 9.60
N GLY A 23 26.33 -21.28 10.82
CA GLY A 23 27.17 -22.11 11.66
C GLY A 23 27.41 -21.55 13.06
N LYS A 24 28.22 -22.26 13.84
CA LYS A 24 28.56 -21.89 15.21
C LYS A 24 29.86 -21.11 15.28
N VAL A 25 29.88 -20.06 16.12
CA VAL A 25 31.10 -19.32 16.44
C VAL A 25 31.45 -19.56 17.89
N ASN A 26 32.38 -20.48 18.13
CA ASN A 26 32.78 -20.92 19.48
C ASN A 26 34.20 -20.45 19.84
N ARG A 27 34.95 -19.95 18.89
CA ARG A 27 36.37 -19.55 19.08
C ARG A 27 36.79 -18.45 18.10
N VAL A 28 37.84 -17.77 18.48
CA VAL A 28 38.59 -16.87 17.56
C VAL A 28 39.65 -17.71 16.85
N SER A 29 39.92 -17.39 15.59
CA SER A 29 40.97 -18.08 14.82
C SER A 29 42.37 -17.85 15.49
N PRO A 30 43.21 -18.89 15.57
CA PRO A 30 44.57 -18.71 16.02
C PRO A 30 45.45 -17.92 15.01
N GLU A 31 45.00 -17.78 13.77
CA GLU A 31 45.79 -17.15 12.70
C GLU A 31 45.54 -15.63 12.60
N ALA A 32 44.39 -15.16 13.09
CA ALA A 32 44.00 -13.75 13.07
C ALA A 32 42.85 -13.49 14.06
N PRO A 33 42.64 -12.24 14.55
CA PRO A 33 41.56 -11.90 15.49
C PRO A 33 40.22 -11.84 14.80
N ILE A 34 39.81 -12.95 14.17
CA ILE A 34 38.53 -13.11 13.47
C ILE A 34 37.75 -14.32 14.05
N PRO A 35 36.40 -14.29 14.06
CA PRO A 35 35.60 -15.44 14.48
C PRO A 35 35.82 -16.63 13.54
N ALA A 36 35.97 -17.82 14.09
CA ALA A 36 35.98 -19.06 13.31
C ALA A 36 34.57 -19.62 13.25
N LEU A 37 33.95 -19.61 12.08
CA LEU A 37 32.63 -20.17 11.82
C LEU A 37 32.75 -21.66 11.57
N LEU A 38 32.20 -22.48 12.47
CA LEU A 38 32.01 -23.91 12.24
C LEU A 38 30.74 -24.09 11.40
N TYR A 39 30.90 -24.46 10.13
CA TYR A 39 29.82 -24.65 9.18
C TYR A 39 28.83 -25.72 9.63
N GLU A 40 27.53 -25.45 9.52
CA GLU A 40 26.44 -26.37 9.81
C GLU A 40 25.54 -26.57 8.59
N GLU A 41 25.11 -25.50 7.94
CA GLU A 41 24.18 -25.58 6.82
C GLU A 41 24.41 -24.48 5.77
N MET A 42 23.91 -24.74 4.57
CA MET A 42 23.90 -23.78 3.45
C MET A 42 22.52 -23.73 2.84
N GLU A 43 21.95 -22.54 2.79
CA GLU A 43 20.64 -22.26 2.20
C GLU A 43 20.83 -21.42 0.95
N TYR A 44 20.09 -21.75 -0.09
CA TYR A 44 20.07 -21.01 -1.35
C TYR A 44 18.73 -20.26 -1.47
N SER A 45 18.76 -19.04 -1.97
CA SER A 45 17.55 -18.28 -2.25
C SER A 45 17.71 -17.42 -3.50
N LEU A 46 16.59 -17.15 -4.17
CA LEU A 46 16.52 -16.29 -5.33
C LEU A 46 16.52 -14.82 -4.92
N GLY A 47 17.40 -14.01 -5.51
CA GLY A 47 17.53 -12.58 -5.27
C GLY A 47 17.33 -11.74 -6.52
N GLY A 48 17.30 -10.42 -6.37
CA GLY A 48 17.15 -9.47 -7.47
C GLY A 48 15.85 -9.67 -8.24
N ALA A 49 15.94 -9.66 -9.57
CA ALA A 49 14.80 -9.84 -10.46
C ALA A 49 14.03 -11.15 -10.22
N ALA A 50 14.72 -12.22 -9.80
CA ALA A 50 14.05 -13.49 -9.49
C ALA A 50 13.20 -13.40 -8.21
N ASN A 51 13.67 -12.74 -7.14
CA ASN A 51 12.88 -12.49 -5.94
C ASN A 51 11.65 -11.61 -6.23
N LEU A 52 11.82 -10.56 -7.04
CA LEU A 52 10.71 -9.74 -7.52
C LEU A 52 9.68 -10.58 -8.29
N THR A 53 10.14 -11.46 -9.18
CA THR A 53 9.27 -12.36 -9.97
C THR A 53 8.52 -13.34 -9.07
N SER A 54 9.18 -13.95 -8.06
CA SER A 54 8.54 -14.83 -7.10
C SER A 54 7.41 -14.13 -6.32
N ASN A 55 7.62 -12.88 -5.91
CA ASN A 55 6.59 -12.08 -5.23
C ASN A 55 5.41 -11.72 -6.16
N LEU A 56 5.66 -11.45 -7.44
CA LEU A 56 4.59 -11.23 -8.43
C LEU A 56 3.74 -12.49 -8.65
N ILE A 57 4.38 -13.66 -8.76
CA ILE A 57 3.70 -14.95 -8.88
C ILE A 57 2.85 -15.21 -7.63
N ALA A 58 3.40 -14.97 -6.44
CA ALA A 58 2.67 -15.10 -5.17
C ALA A 58 1.51 -14.11 -5.02
N ALA A 59 1.61 -12.96 -5.71
CA ALA A 59 0.50 -12.00 -5.86
C ALA A 59 -0.52 -12.43 -6.92
N GLY A 60 -0.40 -13.64 -7.51
CA GLY A 60 -1.35 -14.21 -8.48
C GLY A 60 -1.17 -13.71 -9.92
N GLN A 61 0.00 -13.18 -10.28
CA GLN A 61 0.28 -12.66 -11.63
C GLN A 61 0.90 -13.72 -12.54
N ASP A 62 0.67 -13.60 -13.85
CA ASP A 62 1.35 -14.39 -14.90
C ASP A 62 2.63 -13.64 -15.29
N VAL A 63 3.80 -14.21 -14.94
CA VAL A 63 5.07 -13.48 -15.04
C VAL A 63 6.05 -14.16 -15.95
N THR A 64 6.64 -13.37 -16.84
CA THR A 64 7.79 -13.79 -17.66
C THR A 64 9.03 -13.05 -17.22
N LEU A 65 10.10 -13.78 -16.90
CA LEU A 65 11.41 -13.23 -16.52
C LEU A 65 12.39 -13.30 -17.70
N VAL A 66 13.02 -12.17 -17.99
CA VAL A 66 14.15 -12.07 -18.93
C VAL A 66 15.39 -11.66 -18.16
N SER A 67 16.43 -12.50 -18.22
CA SER A 67 17.69 -12.22 -17.52
C SER A 67 18.89 -12.87 -18.23
N ILE A 68 20.09 -12.59 -17.70
CA ILE A 68 21.33 -13.26 -18.11
C ILE A 68 22.01 -13.91 -16.90
N ILE A 69 22.70 -15.02 -17.16
CA ILE A 69 23.54 -15.74 -16.18
C ILE A 69 24.85 -16.17 -16.84
N GLY A 70 25.83 -16.55 -16.05
CA GLY A 70 27.07 -17.13 -16.54
C GLY A 70 26.91 -18.61 -16.88
N SER A 71 27.60 -19.09 -17.92
CA SER A 71 27.81 -20.53 -18.15
C SER A 71 28.87 -21.02 -17.16
N ASP A 72 28.57 -20.96 -15.86
CA ASP A 72 29.47 -21.31 -14.77
C ASP A 72 28.84 -22.36 -13.83
N LYS A 73 29.51 -22.70 -12.75
CA LYS A 73 29.07 -23.74 -11.79
C LYS A 73 27.71 -23.46 -11.12
N TYR A 74 27.18 -22.26 -11.22
CA TYR A 74 25.90 -21.86 -10.61
C TYR A 74 24.71 -21.93 -11.59
N GLU A 75 24.99 -22.12 -12.89
CA GLU A 75 23.95 -22.13 -13.94
C GLU A 75 22.84 -23.13 -13.65
N ASN A 76 23.21 -24.40 -13.44
CA ASN A 76 22.22 -25.46 -13.23
C ASN A 76 21.42 -25.23 -11.94
N THR A 77 22.11 -24.94 -10.85
CA THR A 77 21.45 -24.64 -9.55
C THR A 77 20.44 -23.51 -9.67
N LEU A 78 20.81 -22.43 -10.37
CA LEU A 78 19.93 -21.28 -10.53
C LEU A 78 18.71 -21.62 -11.40
N ARG A 79 18.89 -22.35 -12.49
CA ARG A 79 17.79 -22.79 -13.36
C ARG A 79 16.82 -23.71 -12.63
N GLU A 80 17.34 -24.70 -11.89
CA GLU A 80 16.53 -25.59 -11.05
C GLU A 80 15.69 -24.79 -10.03
N MET A 81 16.30 -23.87 -9.30
CA MET A 81 15.60 -23.01 -8.32
C MET A 81 14.53 -22.12 -8.97
N LEU A 82 14.79 -21.56 -10.16
CA LEU A 82 13.79 -20.78 -10.89
C LEU A 82 12.57 -21.65 -11.21
N VAL A 83 12.78 -22.83 -11.79
CA VAL A 83 11.71 -23.77 -12.17
C VAL A 83 10.93 -24.24 -10.93
N GLU A 84 11.61 -24.61 -9.84
CA GLU A 84 10.98 -24.99 -8.56
C GLU A 84 10.13 -23.86 -7.96
N SER A 85 10.53 -22.60 -8.19
CA SER A 85 9.77 -21.42 -7.78
C SER A 85 8.64 -21.02 -8.75
N GLY A 86 8.37 -21.85 -9.78
CA GLY A 86 7.34 -21.59 -10.79
C GLY A 86 7.74 -20.53 -11.83
N ILE A 87 9.03 -20.17 -11.90
CA ILE A 87 9.56 -19.22 -12.87
C ILE A 87 10.11 -19.97 -14.08
N SER A 88 9.58 -19.70 -15.28
CA SER A 88 10.12 -20.26 -16.50
C SER A 88 11.52 -19.73 -16.78
N ASP A 89 12.48 -20.63 -17.03
CA ASP A 89 13.85 -20.29 -17.40
C ASP A 89 14.05 -20.09 -18.91
N LYS A 90 12.98 -20.15 -19.71
CA LYS A 90 12.99 -20.05 -21.17
C LYS A 90 13.75 -18.84 -21.70
N TYR A 91 13.67 -17.71 -21.01
CA TYR A 91 14.29 -16.45 -21.41
C TYR A 91 15.44 -16.03 -20.48
N ILE A 92 16.09 -17.02 -19.88
CA ILE A 92 17.34 -16.85 -19.14
C ILE A 92 18.49 -17.21 -20.08
N PHE A 93 19.22 -16.21 -20.55
CA PHE A 93 20.31 -16.37 -21.50
C PHE A 93 21.63 -16.62 -20.75
N SER A 94 22.38 -17.68 -21.14
CA SER A 94 23.67 -18.00 -20.56
C SER A 94 24.80 -17.50 -21.43
N PHE A 95 25.84 -16.93 -20.82
CA PHE A 95 27.03 -16.44 -21.52
C PHE A 95 28.32 -16.90 -20.83
N GLU A 96 29.26 -17.47 -21.61
CA GLU A 96 30.55 -17.95 -21.08
C GLU A 96 31.42 -16.89 -20.40
N LYS A 97 31.34 -15.64 -20.87
CA LYS A 97 32.15 -14.53 -20.35
C LYS A 97 31.42 -13.72 -19.26
N TYR A 98 30.23 -14.10 -18.88
CA TYR A 98 29.48 -13.46 -17.79
C TYR A 98 29.63 -14.29 -16.53
N THR A 99 29.83 -13.61 -15.39
CA THR A 99 29.88 -14.28 -14.08
C THR A 99 28.52 -14.18 -13.44
N THR A 100 27.92 -15.31 -13.09
CA THR A 100 26.65 -15.34 -12.32
C THR A 100 26.84 -14.56 -11.02
N CYS A 101 25.93 -13.62 -10.78
CA CYS A 101 25.98 -12.81 -9.57
C CYS A 101 25.56 -13.65 -8.35
N VAL A 102 26.48 -13.85 -7.40
CA VAL A 102 26.24 -14.62 -6.18
C VAL A 102 26.60 -13.80 -4.95
N LYS A 103 25.76 -13.84 -3.92
CA LYS A 103 26.00 -13.20 -2.63
C LYS A 103 26.04 -14.22 -1.51
N TYR A 104 27.22 -14.47 -0.99
CA TYR A 104 27.39 -15.28 0.21
C TYR A 104 27.20 -14.44 1.46
N ARG A 105 26.38 -14.93 2.39
CA ARG A 105 26.22 -14.37 3.73
C ARG A 105 26.60 -15.42 4.75
N PHE A 106 27.67 -15.15 5.50
CA PHE A 106 28.09 -16.01 6.61
C PHE A 106 27.45 -15.50 7.88
N ARG A 107 26.65 -16.36 8.52
CA ARG A 107 25.85 -16.02 9.71
C ARG A 107 26.18 -16.93 10.89
N ALA A 108 26.26 -16.35 12.10
CA ALA A 108 26.33 -17.10 13.34
C ALA A 108 24.95 -17.65 13.74
N GLN A 109 24.88 -18.52 14.78
CA GLN A 109 23.64 -19.14 15.27
C GLN A 109 22.51 -18.18 15.62
N ASN A 110 22.84 -16.95 16.04
CA ASN A 110 21.90 -15.88 16.37
C ASN A 110 21.52 -15.00 15.17
N ASP A 111 21.68 -15.51 13.95
CA ASP A 111 21.51 -14.79 12.67
C ASP A 111 22.40 -13.54 12.48
N GLN A 112 23.37 -13.33 13.38
CA GLN A 112 24.34 -12.24 13.20
C GLN A 112 25.19 -12.47 11.96
N GLN A 113 25.14 -11.55 11.00
CA GLN A 113 25.98 -11.59 9.81
C GLN A 113 27.43 -11.27 10.19
N LEU A 114 28.34 -12.20 9.89
CA LEU A 114 29.79 -12.07 10.16
C LEU A 114 30.55 -11.51 8.95
N LEU A 115 30.17 -11.96 7.75
CA LEU A 115 30.83 -11.61 6.51
C LEU A 115 29.82 -11.69 5.34
N ARG A 116 30.00 -10.83 4.34
CA ARG A 116 29.38 -10.97 3.02
C ARG A 116 30.46 -11.02 1.96
N VAL A 117 30.34 -11.97 1.03
CA VAL A 117 31.22 -12.10 -0.14
C VAL A 117 30.34 -12.01 -1.39
N ASP A 118 30.63 -11.02 -2.24
CA ASP A 118 29.93 -10.83 -3.51
C ASP A 118 30.82 -11.39 -4.64
N VAL A 119 30.26 -12.32 -5.42
CA VAL A 119 30.87 -12.87 -6.64
C VAL A 119 30.19 -12.20 -7.81
N GLU A 120 30.91 -11.36 -8.52
CA GLU A 120 30.41 -10.60 -9.67
C GLU A 120 31.60 -10.10 -10.50
N ASP A 121 31.39 -9.71 -11.76
CA ASP A 121 32.42 -9.05 -12.55
C ASP A 121 32.57 -7.58 -12.06
N PRO A 122 33.69 -7.21 -11.41
CA PRO A 122 33.88 -5.88 -10.84
C PRO A 122 33.97 -4.77 -11.89
N ASN A 123 34.32 -5.12 -13.13
CA ASN A 123 34.56 -4.15 -14.20
C ASN A 123 33.39 -4.03 -15.18
N HIS A 124 32.42 -4.92 -15.09
CA HIS A 124 31.30 -5.04 -16.05
C HIS A 124 31.75 -4.98 -17.52
N ASN A 125 32.94 -5.52 -17.79
CA ASN A 125 33.59 -5.49 -19.12
C ASN A 125 32.99 -6.50 -20.11
N PHE A 126 31.88 -7.11 -19.74
CA PHE A 126 31.19 -8.04 -20.60
C PHE A 126 30.53 -7.29 -21.77
N THR A 127 31.08 -7.48 -22.96
CA THR A 127 30.44 -7.05 -24.21
C THR A 127 29.51 -8.15 -24.66
N ARG A 128 28.21 -7.93 -24.58
CA ARG A 128 27.22 -8.88 -25.03
C ARG A 128 26.57 -8.42 -26.34
N ASP A 129 26.05 -9.37 -27.07
CA ASP A 129 25.11 -9.10 -28.15
C ASP A 129 23.69 -8.95 -27.54
N ASP A 130 23.15 -7.75 -27.57
CA ASP A 130 21.79 -7.44 -27.06
C ASP A 130 20.71 -7.88 -28.08
N THR A 131 21.08 -8.28 -29.27
CA THR A 131 20.15 -8.61 -30.37
C THR A 131 19.11 -9.65 -29.97
N PRO A 132 19.46 -10.77 -29.32
CA PRO A 132 18.45 -11.76 -28.91
C PRO A 132 17.43 -11.20 -27.90
N VAL A 133 17.88 -10.44 -26.92
CA VAL A 133 16.99 -9.83 -25.91
C VAL A 133 16.07 -8.79 -26.57
N LEU A 134 16.61 -7.92 -27.44
CA LEU A 134 15.81 -6.90 -28.12
C LEU A 134 14.85 -7.51 -29.15
N ALA A 135 15.25 -8.58 -29.86
CA ALA A 135 14.38 -9.30 -30.80
C ALA A 135 13.18 -9.91 -30.06
N LEU A 136 13.46 -10.61 -28.94
CA LEU A 136 12.42 -11.17 -28.08
C LEU A 136 11.46 -10.09 -27.58
N LEU A 137 11.98 -9.00 -27.01
CA LEU A 137 11.14 -7.93 -26.47
C LEU A 137 10.23 -7.30 -27.52
N LYS A 138 10.71 -7.09 -28.74
CA LYS A 138 9.88 -6.58 -29.84
C LYS A 138 8.75 -7.53 -30.23
N GLU A 139 8.99 -8.83 -30.11
CA GLU A 139 8.00 -9.87 -30.43
C GLU A 139 6.92 -9.98 -29.36
N VAL A 140 7.32 -9.95 -28.06
CA VAL A 140 6.41 -10.35 -26.99
C VAL A 140 5.82 -9.19 -26.17
N VAL A 141 6.44 -7.99 -26.18
CA VAL A 141 6.09 -6.91 -25.23
C VAL A 141 4.63 -6.47 -25.34
N GLY A 142 4.04 -6.54 -26.54
CA GLY A 142 2.65 -6.16 -26.78
C GLY A 142 1.62 -7.04 -26.08
N ASP A 143 2.01 -8.23 -25.62
CA ASP A 143 1.13 -9.18 -24.92
C ASP A 143 1.07 -8.95 -23.41
N PHE A 144 1.85 -8.00 -22.88
CA PHE A 144 1.95 -7.73 -21.45
C PHE A 144 1.16 -6.50 -21.02
N ASP A 145 0.60 -6.56 -19.81
CA ASP A 145 -0.10 -5.43 -19.18
C ASP A 145 0.89 -4.42 -18.56
N LEU A 146 2.09 -4.87 -18.19
CA LEU A 146 3.11 -4.07 -17.49
C LEU A 146 4.51 -4.64 -17.74
N VAL A 147 5.51 -3.77 -17.77
CA VAL A 147 6.93 -4.14 -17.73
C VAL A 147 7.59 -3.59 -16.47
N ILE A 148 8.33 -4.44 -15.75
CA ILE A 148 9.15 -4.03 -14.61
C ILE A 148 10.62 -4.27 -14.94
N ILE A 149 11.44 -3.23 -14.82
CA ILE A 149 12.90 -3.31 -14.95
C ILE A 149 13.50 -3.35 -13.55
N SER A 150 14.17 -4.46 -13.21
CA SER A 150 14.88 -4.66 -11.95
C SER A 150 16.39 -4.51 -12.19
N ASP A 151 16.86 -3.27 -12.06
CA ASP A 151 18.26 -2.93 -12.32
C ASP A 151 19.10 -3.06 -11.05
N TYR A 152 20.02 -4.00 -11.02
CA TYR A 152 21.00 -4.17 -9.95
C TYR A 152 22.43 -3.77 -10.38
N CYS A 153 22.57 -3.21 -11.59
CA CYS A 153 23.86 -2.87 -12.19
C CYS A 153 24.83 -4.06 -12.21
N LYS A 154 24.34 -5.25 -12.58
CA LYS A 154 25.13 -6.48 -12.64
C LYS A 154 25.47 -6.91 -14.09
N GLY A 155 25.23 -6.02 -15.05
CA GLY A 155 25.69 -6.20 -16.43
C GLY A 155 24.61 -6.48 -17.45
N LEU A 156 23.38 -6.91 -17.09
CA LEU A 156 22.30 -7.02 -18.06
C LEU A 156 21.88 -5.64 -18.58
N LEU A 157 21.64 -4.72 -17.70
CA LEU A 157 21.03 -3.43 -18.03
C LEU A 157 22.11 -2.32 -18.11
N ASP A 158 22.54 -2.01 -19.33
CA ASP A 158 23.26 -0.76 -19.61
C ASP A 158 22.28 0.35 -20.01
N GLU A 159 22.80 1.55 -20.28
CA GLU A 159 21.99 2.69 -20.69
C GLU A 159 21.28 2.44 -22.03
N LYS A 160 21.99 1.84 -22.99
CA LYS A 160 21.50 1.61 -24.35
C LYS A 160 20.35 0.61 -24.35
N LEU A 161 20.52 -0.54 -23.68
CA LEU A 161 19.47 -1.57 -23.60
C LEU A 161 18.27 -1.04 -22.82
N THR A 162 18.50 -0.40 -21.66
CA THR A 162 17.41 0.19 -20.84
C THR A 162 16.58 1.18 -21.65
N GLN A 163 17.21 2.11 -22.39
CA GLN A 163 16.51 3.06 -23.23
C GLN A 163 15.78 2.39 -24.40
N SER A 164 16.35 1.34 -24.97
CA SER A 164 15.69 0.56 -26.03
C SER A 164 14.43 -0.13 -25.51
N ILE A 165 14.46 -0.72 -24.30
CA ILE A 165 13.30 -1.33 -23.65
C ILE A 165 12.21 -0.28 -23.41
N ILE A 166 12.56 0.87 -22.81
CA ILE A 166 11.61 1.95 -22.55
C ILE A 166 10.96 2.43 -23.86
N HIS A 167 11.75 2.58 -24.92
CA HIS A 167 11.24 3.02 -26.23
C HIS A 167 10.28 1.98 -26.86
N ILE A 168 10.63 0.69 -26.81
CA ILE A 168 9.77 -0.39 -27.30
C ILE A 168 8.46 -0.40 -26.51
N CYS A 169 8.49 -0.42 -25.19
CA CYS A 169 7.28 -0.39 -24.33
C CYS A 169 6.39 0.82 -24.65
N LYS A 170 7.00 1.99 -24.81
CA LYS A 170 6.27 3.21 -25.15
C LYS A 170 5.56 3.13 -26.51
N SER A 171 6.16 2.47 -27.51
CA SER A 171 5.55 2.29 -28.83
C SER A 171 4.31 1.39 -28.82
N TYR A 172 4.21 0.49 -27.83
CA TYR A 172 3.06 -0.37 -27.59
C TYR A 172 2.09 0.18 -26.53
N GLY A 173 2.38 1.34 -25.93
CA GLY A 173 1.55 1.92 -24.86
C GLY A 173 1.65 1.18 -23.52
N ILE A 174 2.68 0.34 -23.35
CA ILE A 174 2.90 -0.44 -22.12
C ILE A 174 3.64 0.40 -21.08
N ARG A 175 3.13 0.42 -19.84
CA ARG A 175 3.79 1.11 -18.72
C ARG A 175 5.07 0.39 -18.30
N VAL A 176 6.08 1.20 -17.92
CA VAL A 176 7.38 0.72 -17.41
C VAL A 176 7.61 1.25 -16.02
N ILE A 177 7.82 0.33 -15.06
CA ILE A 177 8.27 0.63 -13.71
C ILE A 177 9.75 0.22 -13.58
N ILE A 178 10.58 1.04 -12.98
CA ILE A 178 12.00 0.74 -12.81
C ILE A 178 12.41 0.80 -11.34
N ASP A 179 12.97 -0.30 -10.84
CA ASP A 179 13.77 -0.30 -9.61
C ASP A 179 15.18 0.23 -9.96
N VAL A 180 15.43 1.46 -9.57
CA VAL A 180 16.63 2.18 -10.01
C VAL A 180 17.83 1.89 -9.13
N LYS A 181 19.03 2.08 -9.66
CA LYS A 181 20.31 1.99 -8.92
C LYS A 181 21.16 3.24 -9.10
N ASN A 182 22.33 3.25 -8.48
CA ASN A 182 23.28 4.36 -8.49
C ASN A 182 23.95 4.54 -9.86
N THR A 183 23.25 5.21 -10.78
CA THR A 183 23.69 5.50 -12.14
C THR A 183 23.27 6.91 -12.57
N THR A 184 22.99 7.15 -13.83
CA THR A 184 22.56 8.46 -14.35
C THR A 184 21.04 8.48 -14.57
N ILE A 185 20.41 9.65 -14.35
CA ILE A 185 18.98 9.84 -14.66
C ILE A 185 18.71 9.54 -16.14
N ARG A 186 19.69 9.77 -17.03
CA ARG A 186 19.58 9.56 -18.47
C ARG A 186 19.24 8.12 -18.80
N LYS A 187 19.81 7.14 -18.07
CA LYS A 187 19.52 5.71 -18.24
C LYS A 187 18.03 5.39 -18.11
N TYR A 188 17.29 6.11 -17.25
CA TYR A 188 15.88 5.83 -16.95
C TYR A 188 14.89 6.84 -17.54
N LYS A 189 15.38 7.76 -18.40
CA LYS A 189 14.55 8.81 -18.98
C LYS A 189 13.41 8.23 -19.81
N GLY A 190 12.17 8.69 -19.55
CA GLY A 190 10.98 8.27 -20.27
C GLY A 190 10.26 7.05 -19.70
N ALA A 191 10.76 6.43 -18.62
CA ALA A 191 10.00 5.46 -17.85
C ALA A 191 8.80 6.11 -17.17
N ASN A 192 7.71 5.35 -16.97
CA ASN A 192 6.50 5.89 -16.33
C ASN A 192 6.71 6.08 -14.82
N ILE A 193 7.36 5.11 -14.16
CA ILE A 193 7.53 5.13 -12.71
C ILE A 193 8.95 4.74 -12.33
N LEU A 194 9.56 5.50 -11.43
CA LEU A 194 10.86 5.22 -10.84
C LEU A 194 10.72 4.93 -9.35
N LYS A 195 11.38 3.87 -8.87
CA LYS A 195 11.40 3.51 -7.43
C LYS A 195 12.84 3.57 -6.88
N PRO A 196 13.30 4.72 -6.42
CA PRO A 196 14.57 4.84 -5.70
C PRO A 196 14.43 4.51 -4.22
N ASN A 197 15.48 3.98 -3.60
CA ASN A 197 15.69 4.06 -2.16
C ASN A 197 16.37 5.39 -1.77
N LEU A 198 16.67 5.59 -0.48
CA LEU A 198 17.22 6.87 0.00
C LEU A 198 18.58 7.20 -0.61
N GLN A 199 19.47 6.21 -0.70
CA GLN A 199 20.82 6.37 -1.26
C GLN A 199 20.76 6.62 -2.77
N GLU A 200 19.94 5.87 -3.48
CA GLU A 200 19.72 5.99 -4.91
C GLU A 200 19.13 7.36 -5.28
N LEU A 201 18.14 7.84 -4.52
CA LEU A 201 17.56 9.15 -4.73
C LEU A 201 18.61 10.27 -4.55
N SER A 202 19.40 10.20 -3.47
CA SER A 202 20.47 11.15 -3.23
C SER A 202 21.53 11.11 -4.33
N PHE A 203 21.92 9.90 -4.75
CA PHE A 203 22.92 9.70 -5.79
C PHE A 203 22.46 10.26 -7.15
N LEU A 204 21.25 9.92 -7.59
CA LEU A 204 20.68 10.35 -8.87
C LEU A 204 20.46 11.86 -8.93
N THR A 205 19.98 12.45 -7.85
CA THR A 205 19.59 13.87 -7.85
C THR A 205 20.70 14.81 -7.41
N LYS A 206 21.73 14.30 -6.75
CA LYS A 206 22.81 15.09 -6.08
C LYS A 206 22.23 16.08 -5.05
N LYS A 207 21.08 15.72 -4.43
CA LYS A 207 20.37 16.54 -3.44
C LYS A 207 20.39 15.89 -2.07
N PRO A 208 20.29 16.68 -0.98
CA PRO A 208 20.13 16.15 0.37
C PRO A 208 18.77 15.42 0.50
N VAL A 209 18.72 14.42 1.37
CA VAL A 209 17.53 13.57 1.63
C VAL A 209 17.44 13.23 3.12
N LYS A 210 17.70 14.20 4.00
CA LYS A 210 17.81 14.00 5.46
C LYS A 210 16.47 14.01 6.17
N ASN A 211 15.48 14.73 5.64
CA ASN A 211 14.13 14.88 6.18
C ASN A 211 13.11 14.71 5.07
N ILE A 212 11.82 14.69 5.44
CA ILE A 212 10.74 14.42 4.50
C ILE A 212 10.60 15.49 3.41
N GLU A 213 10.83 16.75 3.74
CA GLU A 213 10.75 17.88 2.81
C GLU A 213 11.84 17.78 1.74
N GLU A 214 13.05 17.44 2.12
CA GLU A 214 14.18 17.21 1.21
C GLU A 214 13.94 15.99 0.31
N ILE A 215 13.37 14.91 0.86
CA ILE A 215 12.99 13.70 0.11
C ILE A 215 11.93 14.05 -0.95
N ILE A 216 10.90 14.79 -0.58
CA ILE A 216 9.85 15.24 -1.50
C ILE A 216 10.47 16.11 -2.61
N ALA A 217 11.31 17.08 -2.25
CA ALA A 217 11.96 17.98 -3.21
C ALA A 217 12.89 17.23 -4.17
N ALA A 218 13.67 16.27 -3.67
CA ALA A 218 14.56 15.44 -4.49
C ALA A 218 13.75 14.52 -5.41
N SER A 219 12.68 13.89 -4.91
CA SER A 219 11.77 13.04 -5.70
C SER A 219 11.08 13.83 -6.81
N HIS A 220 10.60 15.03 -6.51
CA HIS A 220 10.00 15.94 -7.49
C HIS A 220 11.01 16.37 -8.58
N TYR A 221 12.26 16.65 -8.18
CA TYR A 221 13.32 16.95 -9.14
C TYR A 221 13.60 15.75 -10.07
N LEU A 222 13.70 14.53 -9.49
CA LEU A 222 13.90 13.30 -10.25
C LEU A 222 12.77 13.08 -11.25
N CYS A 223 11.51 13.24 -10.83
CA CYS A 223 10.32 13.12 -11.64
C CYS A 223 10.38 14.05 -12.87
N LYS A 224 10.66 15.36 -12.64
CA LYS A 224 10.78 16.35 -13.72
C LYS A 224 11.95 16.08 -14.67
N LYS A 225 13.09 15.63 -14.15
CA LYS A 225 14.29 15.40 -14.98
C LYS A 225 14.22 14.12 -15.80
N SER A 226 13.63 13.07 -15.26
CA SER A 226 13.45 11.79 -15.96
C SER A 226 12.27 11.80 -16.92
N GLY A 227 11.27 12.69 -16.71
CA GLY A 227 10.00 12.68 -17.42
C GLY A 227 9.06 11.58 -16.94
N ALA A 228 9.29 11.03 -15.74
CA ALA A 228 8.42 10.02 -15.15
C ALA A 228 7.08 10.62 -14.72
N GLU A 229 6.01 9.81 -14.80
CA GLU A 229 4.69 10.17 -14.29
C GLU A 229 4.70 10.20 -12.75
N TYR A 230 5.42 9.23 -12.13
CA TYR A 230 5.55 9.12 -10.67
C TYR A 230 6.95 8.71 -10.25
N VAL A 231 7.31 9.13 -9.05
CA VAL A 231 8.43 8.59 -8.27
C VAL A 231 7.86 7.99 -6.97
N LEU A 232 7.98 6.67 -6.82
CA LEU A 232 7.64 5.95 -5.60
C LEU A 232 8.90 5.77 -4.76
N LYS A 233 9.06 6.57 -3.72
CA LYS A 233 10.23 6.51 -2.85
C LYS A 233 9.97 5.65 -1.62
N THR A 234 10.78 4.60 -1.42
CA THR A 234 10.75 3.78 -0.19
C THR A 234 11.67 4.37 0.87
N CYS A 235 11.16 4.65 2.07
CA CYS A 235 11.84 5.34 3.16
C CYS A 235 12.23 4.41 4.33
N GLY A 236 12.27 3.09 4.12
CA GLY A 236 12.50 2.11 5.19
C GLY A 236 11.44 2.21 6.28
N SER A 237 11.86 2.32 7.55
CA SER A 237 10.94 2.45 8.70
C SER A 237 10.05 3.70 8.66
N ALA A 238 10.38 4.71 7.85
CA ALA A 238 9.54 5.89 7.64
C ALA A 238 8.43 5.70 6.60
N GLY A 239 8.35 4.52 5.94
CA GLY A 239 7.26 4.22 5.00
C GLY A 239 7.56 4.60 3.56
N MET A 240 6.61 5.23 2.85
CA MET A 240 6.74 5.54 1.43
C MET A 240 6.24 6.94 1.09
N VAL A 241 6.80 7.51 0.02
CA VAL A 241 6.43 8.81 -0.57
C VAL A 241 6.12 8.62 -2.05
N LEU A 242 5.00 9.13 -2.51
CA LEU A 242 4.60 9.19 -3.91
C LEU A 242 4.58 10.64 -4.38
N VAL A 243 5.30 10.93 -5.45
CA VAL A 243 5.43 12.26 -6.04
C VAL A 243 5.16 12.18 -7.54
N ASN A 244 4.55 13.23 -8.10
CA ASN A 244 4.42 13.44 -9.54
C ASN A 244 5.12 14.73 -9.98
N PRO A 245 5.08 15.13 -11.28
CA PRO A 245 5.69 16.37 -11.75
C PRO A 245 5.12 17.67 -11.12
N PHE A 246 3.96 17.62 -10.46
CA PHE A 246 3.31 18.75 -9.81
C PHE A 246 3.62 18.83 -8.30
N GLY A 247 4.07 17.75 -7.68
CA GLY A 247 4.46 17.72 -6.27
C GLY A 247 4.14 16.41 -5.56
N LEU A 248 4.00 16.49 -4.23
CA LEU A 248 3.61 15.37 -3.37
C LEU A 248 2.16 14.96 -3.67
N ILE A 249 1.96 13.66 -3.89
CA ILE A 249 0.64 13.04 -4.02
C ILE A 249 0.23 12.42 -2.68
N LYS A 250 1.10 11.58 -2.09
CA LYS A 250 0.81 10.85 -0.86
C LYS A 250 2.09 10.53 -0.08
N TYR A 251 2.00 10.59 1.23
CA TYR A 251 2.96 10.03 2.17
C TYR A 251 2.23 9.06 3.09
N ILE A 252 2.79 7.87 3.30
CA ILE A 252 2.27 6.88 4.25
C ILE A 252 3.41 6.38 5.14
N ASN A 253 3.13 6.27 6.44
CA ASN A 253 4.05 5.68 7.39
C ASN A 253 4.21 4.17 7.15
N SER A 254 5.33 3.60 7.58
CA SER A 254 5.49 2.16 7.60
C SER A 254 4.45 1.51 8.51
N THR A 255 3.90 0.38 8.09
CA THR A 255 3.01 -0.44 8.92
C THR A 255 3.75 -1.15 10.06
N ARG A 256 5.08 -1.28 9.97
CA ARG A 256 5.96 -1.94 10.96
C ARG A 256 7.15 -1.06 11.29
N ILE A 257 7.38 -0.84 12.59
CA ILE A 257 8.47 0.03 13.09
C ILE A 257 9.74 -0.81 13.37
N ASN A 258 9.58 -2.03 13.88
CA ASN A 258 10.67 -2.92 14.23
C ASN A 258 10.84 -3.97 13.12
N ALA A 259 11.77 -3.72 12.19
CA ALA A 259 12.14 -4.67 11.16
C ALA A 259 13.06 -5.76 11.72
N HIS A 260 12.78 -7.03 11.39
CA HIS A 260 13.66 -8.16 11.68
C HIS A 260 14.77 -8.26 10.63
N ASP A 261 14.40 -8.25 9.35
CA ASP A 261 15.32 -8.24 8.21
C ASP A 261 14.75 -7.39 7.08
N VAL A 262 15.54 -6.48 6.53
CA VAL A 262 15.10 -5.58 5.44
C VAL A 262 15.39 -6.14 4.05
N THR A 263 15.98 -7.35 3.97
CA THR A 263 16.33 -8.00 2.69
C THR A 263 15.06 -8.31 1.90
N GLY A 264 15.04 -7.92 0.61
CA GLY A 264 13.91 -8.19 -0.28
C GLY A 264 12.71 -7.23 -0.17
N ALA A 265 12.64 -6.38 0.89
CA ALA A 265 11.49 -5.46 1.07
C ALA A 265 11.28 -4.50 -0.11
N GLY A 266 12.35 -4.07 -0.77
CA GLY A 266 12.28 -3.24 -1.97
C GLY A 266 11.70 -3.97 -3.17
N ASP A 267 12.07 -5.24 -3.36
CA ASP A 267 11.57 -6.12 -4.42
C ASP A 267 10.09 -6.44 -4.20
N THR A 268 9.72 -6.77 -2.96
CA THR A 268 8.33 -7.00 -2.55
C THR A 268 7.48 -5.75 -2.78
N ALA A 269 7.97 -4.57 -2.40
CA ALA A 269 7.26 -3.31 -2.60
C ALA A 269 6.95 -3.05 -4.07
N ILE A 270 7.94 -3.20 -4.97
CA ILE A 270 7.73 -2.95 -6.40
C ILE A 270 6.88 -4.04 -7.06
N ALA A 271 6.98 -5.30 -6.60
CA ALA A 271 6.15 -6.39 -7.07
C ALA A 271 4.66 -6.12 -6.79
N TYR A 272 4.31 -5.81 -5.56
CA TYR A 272 2.94 -5.54 -5.17
C TYR A 272 2.39 -4.22 -5.72
N PHE A 273 3.23 -3.20 -5.84
CA PHE A 273 2.88 -1.96 -6.52
C PHE A 273 2.57 -2.20 -8.01
N GLY A 274 3.43 -2.95 -8.70
CA GLY A 274 3.26 -3.31 -10.10
C GLY A 274 2.02 -4.19 -10.33
N ALA A 275 1.82 -5.23 -9.51
CA ALA A 275 0.64 -6.08 -9.57
C ALA A 275 -0.67 -5.29 -9.40
N ALA A 276 -0.71 -4.35 -8.46
CA ALA A 276 -1.86 -3.49 -8.24
C ALA A 276 -2.13 -2.58 -9.45
N LEU A 277 -1.09 -1.93 -10.01
CA LEU A 277 -1.23 -1.07 -11.18
C LEU A 277 -1.63 -1.83 -12.45
N ALA A 278 -1.11 -3.04 -12.66
CA ALA A 278 -1.51 -3.92 -13.76
C ALA A 278 -3.01 -4.28 -13.66
N ASN A 279 -3.54 -4.37 -12.44
CA ASN A 279 -4.96 -4.57 -12.15
C ASN A 279 -5.79 -3.27 -12.15
N ASN A 280 -5.27 -2.17 -12.70
CA ASN A 280 -5.93 -0.86 -12.75
C ASN A 280 -6.33 -0.27 -11.38
N ILE A 281 -5.66 -0.70 -10.31
CA ILE A 281 -5.84 -0.07 -9.00
C ILE A 281 -5.23 1.32 -9.03
N GLU A 282 -5.92 2.28 -8.44
CA GLU A 282 -5.48 3.68 -8.32
C GLU A 282 -4.12 3.75 -7.63
N VAL A 283 -3.24 4.65 -8.10
CA VAL A 283 -1.82 4.70 -7.70
C VAL A 283 -1.58 4.87 -6.21
N CYS A 284 -2.45 5.62 -5.50
CA CYS A 284 -2.35 5.78 -4.04
C CYS A 284 -2.74 4.52 -3.27
N ASN A 285 -3.69 3.75 -3.79
CA ASN A 285 -4.09 2.46 -3.23
C ASN A 285 -3.04 1.39 -3.53
N ALA A 286 -2.46 1.38 -4.74
CA ALA A 286 -1.33 0.54 -5.10
C ALA A 286 -0.13 0.77 -4.17
N MET A 287 0.18 2.04 -3.83
CA MET A 287 1.21 2.40 -2.85
C MET A 287 0.90 1.84 -1.45
N SER A 288 -0.37 1.88 -1.03
CA SER A 288 -0.78 1.34 0.28
C SER A 288 -0.60 -0.18 0.34
N ILE A 289 -0.99 -0.91 -0.72
CA ILE A 289 -0.78 -2.35 -0.87
C ILE A 289 0.71 -2.69 -0.82
N ALA A 290 1.55 -1.96 -1.57
CA ALA A 290 2.99 -2.14 -1.59
C ALA A 290 3.64 -1.93 -0.21
N ASN A 291 3.18 -0.91 0.54
CA ASN A 291 3.68 -0.62 1.90
C ASN A 291 3.31 -1.73 2.89
N ILE A 292 2.14 -2.31 2.78
CA ILE A 292 1.70 -3.45 3.60
C ILE A 292 2.55 -4.69 3.27
N ALA A 293 2.69 -5.04 2.00
CA ALA A 293 3.48 -6.18 1.57
C ALA A 293 4.95 -6.06 2.03
N ALA A 294 5.57 -4.89 1.86
CA ALA A 294 6.90 -4.61 2.36
C ALA A 294 6.98 -4.67 3.89
N GLY A 295 5.93 -4.23 4.60
CA GLY A 295 5.80 -4.33 6.05
C GLY A 295 5.74 -5.77 6.55
N ILE A 296 5.06 -6.66 5.83
CA ILE A 296 5.04 -8.11 6.13
C ILE A 296 6.42 -8.71 5.88
N GLN A 297 7.07 -8.34 4.75
CA GLN A 297 8.38 -8.84 4.38
C GLN A 297 9.44 -8.60 5.46
N VAL A 298 9.52 -7.39 6.02
CA VAL A 298 10.54 -7.05 7.02
C VAL A 298 10.37 -7.78 8.36
N MET A 299 9.26 -8.48 8.57
CA MET A 299 9.03 -9.34 9.74
C MET A 299 9.51 -10.78 9.53
N LYS A 300 9.87 -11.16 8.29
CA LYS A 300 10.39 -12.47 7.92
C LYS A 300 11.92 -12.40 7.75
N THR A 301 12.60 -13.55 7.84
CA THR A 301 14.05 -13.64 7.64
C THR A 301 14.36 -13.83 6.15
N GLY A 302 15.34 -13.10 5.63
CA GLY A 302 15.79 -13.20 4.24
C GLY A 302 14.81 -12.62 3.22
N ALA A 303 15.01 -12.96 1.95
CA ALA A 303 14.12 -12.58 0.85
C ALA A 303 12.92 -13.56 0.78
N ALA A 304 12.01 -13.45 1.76
CA ALA A 304 10.83 -14.32 1.79
C ALA A 304 9.80 -13.87 0.75
N VAL A 305 9.06 -14.83 0.21
CA VAL A 305 7.94 -14.57 -0.70
C VAL A 305 6.69 -14.26 0.13
N ILE A 306 5.99 -13.19 -0.24
CA ILE A 306 4.75 -12.76 0.41
C ILE A 306 3.59 -13.15 -0.49
N THR A 307 2.55 -13.76 0.08
CA THR A 307 1.34 -14.15 -0.65
C THR A 307 0.31 -13.02 -0.65
N TRP A 308 -0.57 -13.01 -1.67
CA TRP A 308 -1.69 -12.06 -1.69
C TRP A 308 -2.61 -12.22 -0.48
N GLN A 309 -2.78 -13.46 0.00
CA GLN A 309 -3.61 -13.72 1.17
C GLN A 309 -3.09 -13.01 2.43
N GLU A 310 -1.77 -13.07 2.70
CA GLU A 310 -1.15 -12.35 3.83
C GLU A 310 -1.38 -10.83 3.74
N VAL A 311 -1.24 -10.26 2.55
CA VAL A 311 -1.49 -8.83 2.31
C VAL A 311 -2.96 -8.49 2.51
N TYR A 312 -3.86 -9.33 2.04
CA TYR A 312 -5.31 -9.14 2.16
C TYR A 312 -5.78 -9.23 3.62
N GLU A 313 -5.28 -10.19 4.37
CA GLU A 313 -5.58 -10.33 5.81
C GLU A 313 -5.11 -9.10 6.61
N GLU A 314 -3.92 -8.58 6.32
CA GLU A 314 -3.43 -7.35 6.97
C GLU A 314 -4.25 -6.12 6.55
N LEU A 315 -4.72 -6.03 5.29
CA LEU A 315 -5.63 -4.98 4.83
C LEU A 315 -6.94 -4.97 5.62
N ILE A 316 -7.53 -6.15 5.85
CA ILE A 316 -8.76 -6.29 6.66
C ILE A 316 -8.49 -5.82 8.09
N GLN A 317 -7.44 -6.32 8.73
CA GLN A 317 -7.10 -5.96 10.12
C GLN A 317 -6.86 -4.45 10.27
N LEU A 318 -6.20 -3.82 9.31
CA LEU A 318 -5.98 -2.37 9.31
C LEU A 318 -7.28 -1.59 9.11
N SER A 319 -8.20 -2.11 8.29
CA SER A 319 -9.54 -1.53 8.10
C SER A 319 -10.36 -1.58 9.40
N GLU A 320 -10.38 -2.74 10.07
CA GLU A 320 -11.06 -2.92 11.36
C GLU A 320 -10.45 -2.03 12.46
N LYS A 321 -9.12 -1.97 12.56
CA LYS A 321 -8.43 -1.07 13.51
C LYS A 321 -8.73 0.39 13.22
N ASN A 322 -8.83 0.78 11.96
CA ASN A 322 -9.17 2.16 11.59
C ASN A 322 -10.62 2.48 11.91
N ALA A 323 -11.58 1.55 11.69
CA ALA A 323 -12.97 1.72 12.10
C ALA A 323 -13.07 1.94 13.61
N ASN A 324 -12.42 1.11 14.41
CA ASN A 324 -12.40 1.24 15.88
C ASN A 324 -11.77 2.56 16.37
N ARG A 325 -10.76 3.10 15.66
CA ARG A 325 -10.13 4.39 15.97
C ARG A 325 -11.05 5.59 15.72
N LYS A 326 -12.09 5.41 14.91
CA LYS A 326 -13.09 6.46 14.67
C LYS A 326 -14.11 6.59 15.80
N ILE A 327 -14.20 5.62 16.72
CA ILE A 327 -15.16 5.62 17.82
C ILE A 327 -14.60 6.44 19.00
N LEU A 328 -15.26 7.55 19.32
CA LEU A 328 -14.85 8.49 20.37
C LEU A 328 -15.68 8.32 21.63
N GLN A 329 -15.07 8.69 22.77
CA GLN A 329 -15.77 8.96 24.02
C GLN A 329 -16.00 10.47 24.15
N VAL A 330 -16.95 10.87 25.02
CA VAL A 330 -17.21 12.30 25.27
C VAL A 330 -15.95 13.03 25.76
N SER A 331 -15.12 12.36 26.57
CA SER A 331 -13.83 12.88 27.05
C SER A 331 -12.83 13.25 25.96
N ASP A 332 -12.99 12.71 24.75
CA ASP A 332 -12.04 12.89 23.66
C ASP A 332 -12.35 14.14 22.82
N LEU A 333 -13.55 14.71 22.97
CA LEU A 333 -14.06 15.78 22.10
C LEU A 333 -13.27 17.08 22.19
N SER A 334 -12.89 17.50 23.39
CA SER A 334 -12.06 18.70 23.59
C SER A 334 -10.68 18.54 22.97
N SER A 335 -10.06 17.36 23.17
CA SER A 335 -8.77 17.03 22.54
C SER A 335 -8.87 16.94 21.02
N LEU A 336 -9.97 16.43 20.49
CA LEU A 336 -10.25 16.40 19.05
C LEU A 336 -10.33 17.82 18.48
N ARG A 337 -11.01 18.72 19.20
CA ARG A 337 -11.14 20.14 18.79
C ARG A 337 -9.77 20.84 18.76
N GLU A 338 -8.92 20.59 19.73
CA GLU A 338 -7.55 21.12 19.77
C GLU A 338 -6.70 20.57 18.63
N LEU A 339 -6.75 19.25 18.39
CA LEU A 339 -6.02 18.56 17.32
C LEU A 339 -6.37 19.13 15.94
N TYR A 340 -7.63 19.45 15.72
CA TYR A 340 -8.14 19.99 14.45
C TYR A 340 -8.45 21.49 14.53
N SER A 341 -7.65 22.28 15.30
CA SER A 341 -7.87 23.72 15.49
C SER A 341 -7.88 24.54 14.20
N THR A 342 -7.17 24.08 13.15
CA THR A 342 -7.11 24.72 11.82
C THR A 342 -8.05 24.10 10.79
N LYS A 343 -8.82 23.06 11.15
CA LYS A 343 -9.72 22.32 10.29
C LYS A 343 -11.18 22.65 10.61
N LYS A 344 -12.04 22.60 9.60
CA LYS A 344 -13.47 22.83 9.72
C LYS A 344 -14.15 21.53 10.14
N ILE A 345 -14.63 21.47 11.39
CA ILE A 345 -15.34 20.31 11.97
C ILE A 345 -16.84 20.44 11.67
N VAL A 346 -17.38 19.40 11.05
CA VAL A 346 -18.81 19.22 10.78
C VAL A 346 -19.39 18.23 11.79
N PHE A 347 -20.55 18.53 12.37
CA PHE A 347 -21.29 17.61 13.22
C PHE A 347 -22.69 17.35 12.67
N THR A 348 -23.07 16.09 12.66
CA THR A 348 -24.47 15.67 12.46
C THR A 348 -24.85 14.59 13.46
N ASN A 349 -26.15 14.39 13.70
CA ASN A 349 -26.60 13.34 14.60
C ASN A 349 -27.89 12.68 14.15
N GLY A 350 -28.08 11.45 14.64
CA GLY A 350 -29.30 10.68 14.39
C GLY A 350 -29.35 9.35 15.14
N CYS A 351 -30.48 8.66 15.02
CA CYS A 351 -30.62 7.30 15.56
C CYS A 351 -29.92 6.25 14.71
N PHE A 352 -29.90 6.42 13.40
CA PHE A 352 -29.30 5.50 12.39
C PHE A 352 -29.66 4.03 12.64
N ASP A 353 -30.94 3.78 12.97
CA ASP A 353 -31.43 2.46 13.38
C ASP A 353 -31.33 1.43 12.23
N LEU A 354 -32.10 1.59 11.16
CA LEU A 354 -31.92 0.86 9.90
C LEU A 354 -31.27 1.80 8.89
N LEU A 355 -30.01 1.51 8.53
CA LEU A 355 -29.30 2.34 7.58
C LEU A 355 -29.95 2.23 6.19
N HIS A 356 -30.25 3.38 5.57
CA HIS A 356 -30.87 3.46 4.26
C HIS A 356 -30.28 4.63 3.44
N ILE A 357 -30.62 4.68 2.16
CA ILE A 357 -30.07 5.66 1.20
C ILE A 357 -30.23 7.11 1.68
N GLY A 358 -31.29 7.45 2.40
CA GLY A 358 -31.48 8.78 2.98
C GLY A 358 -30.42 9.14 4.02
N HIS A 359 -29.99 8.19 4.85
CA HIS A 359 -28.90 8.37 5.78
C HIS A 359 -27.56 8.56 5.04
N ILE A 360 -27.28 7.72 4.03
CA ILE A 360 -26.05 7.81 3.24
C ILE A 360 -25.96 9.16 2.52
N HIS A 361 -27.08 9.62 1.91
CA HIS A 361 -27.12 10.93 1.25
C HIS A 361 -26.86 12.09 2.23
N CYS A 362 -27.44 12.01 3.43
CA CYS A 362 -27.23 13.02 4.47
C CYS A 362 -25.75 13.07 4.92
N LEU A 363 -25.12 11.92 5.17
CA LEU A 363 -23.74 11.81 5.60
C LEU A 363 -22.76 12.29 4.52
N LEU A 364 -22.96 11.88 3.26
CA LEU A 364 -22.17 12.33 2.11
C LEU A 364 -22.30 13.85 1.90
N SER A 365 -23.51 14.39 2.08
CA SER A 365 -23.72 15.85 1.99
C SER A 365 -23.05 16.58 3.15
N ALA A 366 -23.15 16.05 4.37
CA ALA A 366 -22.52 16.61 5.55
C ALA A 366 -21.00 16.67 5.41
N SER A 367 -20.35 15.61 4.92
CA SER A 367 -18.89 15.57 4.76
C SER A 367 -18.36 16.64 3.79
N ASN A 368 -19.18 17.14 2.86
CA ASN A 368 -18.79 18.21 1.93
C ASN A 368 -18.77 19.62 2.56
N TYR A 369 -19.26 19.81 3.76
CA TYR A 369 -19.30 21.13 4.41
C TYR A 369 -18.04 21.44 5.24
N GLY A 370 -17.12 20.50 5.42
CA GLY A 370 -15.87 20.72 6.14
C GLY A 370 -14.82 19.64 5.91
N ASP A 371 -13.79 19.66 6.75
CA ASP A 371 -12.64 18.75 6.62
C ASP A 371 -12.83 17.47 7.46
N ILE A 372 -13.61 17.50 8.55
CA ILE A 372 -13.79 16.40 9.51
C ILE A 372 -15.26 16.24 9.82
N LEU A 373 -15.84 15.08 9.54
CA LEU A 373 -17.23 14.75 9.88
C LEU A 373 -17.29 13.91 11.16
N VAL A 374 -17.92 14.46 12.19
CA VAL A 374 -18.25 13.78 13.45
C VAL A 374 -19.74 13.44 13.48
N VAL A 375 -20.09 12.18 13.72
CA VAL A 375 -21.47 11.69 13.73
C VAL A 375 -21.88 11.26 15.13
N GLY A 376 -22.86 11.94 15.71
CA GLY A 376 -23.48 11.58 16.99
C GLY A 376 -24.57 10.52 16.82
N ILE A 377 -24.54 9.46 17.64
CA ILE A 377 -25.52 8.37 17.64
C ILE A 377 -26.22 8.31 19.00
N ASN A 378 -27.55 8.32 19.01
CA ASN A 378 -28.32 8.09 20.24
C ASN A 378 -28.13 6.64 20.73
N SER A 379 -27.96 6.44 22.03
CA SER A 379 -27.96 5.12 22.66
C SER A 379 -29.30 4.42 22.50
N ASP A 380 -29.34 3.11 22.75
CA ASP A 380 -30.60 2.35 22.71
C ASP A 380 -31.62 2.88 23.73
N SER A 381 -31.16 3.24 24.91
CA SER A 381 -32.00 3.83 25.95
C SER A 381 -32.61 5.20 25.54
N SER A 382 -31.82 6.06 24.89
CA SER A 382 -32.29 7.32 24.32
C SER A 382 -33.31 7.09 23.21
N ILE A 383 -33.06 6.16 22.29
CA ILE A 383 -34.01 5.87 21.20
C ILE A 383 -35.33 5.33 21.72
N LYS A 384 -35.32 4.46 22.73
CA LYS A 384 -36.57 3.99 23.39
C LYS A 384 -37.39 5.12 23.93
N ARG A 385 -36.76 6.08 24.63
CA ARG A 385 -37.46 7.26 25.15
C ARG A 385 -38.05 8.15 24.04
N ILE A 386 -37.33 8.31 22.92
CA ILE A 386 -37.74 9.20 21.82
C ILE A 386 -38.74 8.57 20.87
N LYS A 387 -38.59 7.25 20.57
CA LYS A 387 -39.33 6.53 19.48
C LYS A 387 -40.17 5.35 19.94
N GLY A 388 -40.16 5.02 21.25
CA GLY A 388 -40.92 3.92 21.84
C GLY A 388 -40.08 2.65 22.07
N GLU A 389 -40.60 1.74 22.91
CA GLU A 389 -39.91 0.55 23.42
C GLU A 389 -39.50 -0.46 22.36
N GLU A 390 -40.18 -0.46 21.21
CA GLU A 390 -39.93 -1.40 20.09
C GLU A 390 -38.74 -0.93 19.21
N ARG A 391 -38.08 0.16 19.58
CA ARG A 391 -36.94 0.74 18.86
C ARG A 391 -35.73 0.85 19.80
N PRO A 392 -34.49 0.73 19.32
CA PRO A 392 -34.12 0.48 17.92
C PRO A 392 -34.23 -1.00 17.54
N VAL A 393 -34.21 -1.30 16.23
CA VAL A 393 -34.12 -2.67 15.69
C VAL A 393 -32.67 -3.16 15.73
N ILE A 394 -31.72 -2.27 15.44
CA ILE A 394 -30.28 -2.59 15.44
C ILE A 394 -29.67 -2.05 16.73
N PRO A 395 -28.98 -2.91 17.54
CA PRO A 395 -28.31 -2.50 18.78
C PRO A 395 -27.27 -1.39 18.57
N GLN A 396 -27.07 -0.55 19.58
CA GLN A 396 -26.17 0.62 19.48
C GLN A 396 -24.75 0.27 19.04
N ASN A 397 -24.19 -0.85 19.51
CA ASN A 397 -22.83 -1.26 19.15
C ASN A 397 -22.71 -1.54 17.64
N GLU A 398 -23.68 -2.25 17.07
CA GLU A 398 -23.71 -2.52 15.64
C GLU A 398 -23.91 -1.25 14.82
N ARG A 399 -24.76 -0.31 15.28
CA ARG A 399 -24.96 0.98 14.61
C ARG A 399 -23.68 1.83 14.59
N VAL A 400 -22.94 1.83 15.70
CA VAL A 400 -21.61 2.48 15.80
C VAL A 400 -20.62 1.88 14.82
N GLU A 401 -20.51 0.53 14.77
CA GLU A 401 -19.63 -0.18 13.83
C GLU A 401 -19.99 0.11 12.37
N ILE A 402 -21.27 0.04 12.01
CA ILE A 402 -21.75 0.32 10.64
C ILE A 402 -21.33 1.73 10.21
N LEU A 403 -21.55 2.75 11.07
CA LEU A 403 -21.19 4.13 10.71
C LEU A 403 -19.69 4.39 10.69
N SER A 404 -18.93 3.76 11.58
CA SER A 404 -17.47 3.89 11.61
C SER A 404 -16.81 3.27 10.37
N ALA A 405 -17.46 2.30 9.72
CA ALA A 405 -16.99 1.68 8.48
C ALA A 405 -17.24 2.54 7.22
N LEU A 406 -18.06 3.60 7.32
CA LEU A 406 -18.32 4.49 6.19
C LEU A 406 -17.12 5.41 5.93
N GLU A 407 -16.72 5.52 4.66
CA GLU A 407 -15.58 6.34 4.23
C GLU A 407 -15.80 7.83 4.53
N CYS A 408 -17.03 8.33 4.33
CA CYS A 408 -17.37 9.73 4.53
C CYS A 408 -17.48 10.14 6.01
N VAL A 409 -17.37 9.21 6.96
CA VAL A 409 -17.43 9.48 8.41
C VAL A 409 -16.04 9.39 8.99
N ASP A 410 -15.55 10.47 9.61
CA ASP A 410 -14.25 10.50 10.27
C ASP A 410 -14.32 10.01 11.71
N TYR A 411 -15.36 10.40 12.44
CA TYR A 411 -15.57 10.00 13.84
C TYR A 411 -17.02 9.73 14.15
N VAL A 412 -17.24 8.80 15.09
CA VAL A 412 -18.55 8.41 15.61
C VAL A 412 -18.52 8.54 17.13
N ILE A 413 -19.55 9.11 17.71
CA ILE A 413 -19.72 9.23 19.16
C ILE A 413 -21.10 8.77 19.58
N LEU A 414 -21.15 7.85 20.56
CA LEU A 414 -22.38 7.41 21.20
C LEU A 414 -22.71 8.30 22.39
N TYR A 415 -23.98 8.72 22.52
CA TYR A 415 -24.44 9.52 23.66
C TYR A 415 -25.79 9.03 24.20
N GLU A 416 -26.00 9.23 25.49
CA GLU A 416 -27.17 8.71 26.24
C GLU A 416 -28.32 9.70 26.36
N GLU A 417 -28.05 11.00 26.17
CA GLU A 417 -29.01 12.07 26.26
C GLU A 417 -30.00 12.02 25.10
N ASP A 418 -31.17 12.59 25.30
CA ASP A 418 -32.23 12.67 24.27
C ASP A 418 -31.91 13.69 23.19
N THR A 419 -31.01 14.64 23.50
CA THR A 419 -30.54 15.64 22.55
C THR A 419 -29.01 15.72 22.52
N PRO A 420 -28.40 16.10 21.39
CA PRO A 420 -26.94 16.18 21.27
C PRO A 420 -26.32 17.45 21.86
N TYR A 421 -27.06 18.22 22.71
CA TYR A 421 -26.62 19.54 23.17
C TYR A 421 -25.26 19.48 23.87
N HIS A 422 -25.08 18.52 24.78
CA HIS A 422 -23.80 18.33 25.49
C HIS A 422 -22.63 18.03 24.56
N ILE A 423 -22.81 17.09 23.62
CA ILE A 423 -21.82 16.76 22.62
C ILE A 423 -21.41 17.99 21.80
N ILE A 424 -22.39 18.77 21.33
CA ILE A 424 -22.16 20.00 20.56
C ILE A 424 -21.40 21.02 21.39
N SER A 425 -21.73 21.11 22.69
CA SER A 425 -21.05 22.02 23.62
C SER A 425 -19.57 21.67 23.82
N GLU A 426 -19.24 20.38 23.94
CA GLU A 426 -17.87 19.90 24.11
C GLU A 426 -17.07 19.95 22.82
N LEU A 427 -17.65 19.49 21.71
CA LEU A 427 -16.99 19.43 20.38
C LEU A 427 -16.83 20.83 19.78
N GLN A 428 -17.78 21.72 19.99
CA GLN A 428 -17.83 23.06 19.40
C GLN A 428 -17.60 23.04 17.87
N PRO A 429 -18.45 22.37 17.08
CA PRO A 429 -18.25 22.23 15.65
C PRO A 429 -18.40 23.58 14.92
N ASP A 430 -17.75 23.68 13.76
CA ASP A 430 -17.83 24.85 12.88
C ASP A 430 -19.10 24.81 12.01
N VAL A 431 -19.60 23.59 11.72
CA VAL A 431 -20.83 23.39 10.96
C VAL A 431 -21.71 22.35 11.67
N LEU A 432 -22.98 22.67 11.86
CA LEU A 432 -23.99 21.74 12.33
C LEU A 432 -24.93 21.39 11.17
N VAL A 433 -25.02 20.08 10.85
CA VAL A 433 -25.83 19.59 9.73
C VAL A 433 -27.00 18.79 10.24
N LYS A 434 -28.20 19.01 9.67
CA LYS A 434 -29.41 18.23 9.94
C LYS A 434 -30.09 17.80 8.65
N GLY A 435 -30.46 16.53 8.57
CA GLY A 435 -31.26 16.03 7.42
C GLY A 435 -32.75 16.32 7.62
N GLY A 436 -33.36 16.93 6.63
CA GLY A 436 -34.81 17.26 6.62
C GLY A 436 -35.08 18.77 6.53
N ASP A 437 -36.36 19.11 6.39
CA ASP A 437 -36.85 20.46 6.28
C ASP A 437 -37.04 21.07 7.71
N TYR A 438 -35.93 21.34 8.39
CA TYR A 438 -35.93 22.00 9.69
C TYR A 438 -35.68 23.49 9.55
N ASP A 439 -36.38 24.30 10.38
CA ASP A 439 -35.94 25.68 10.57
C ASP A 439 -34.60 25.67 11.30
N ALA A 440 -33.60 26.32 10.68
CA ALA A 440 -32.23 26.40 11.22
C ALA A 440 -32.16 26.92 12.67
N THR A 441 -33.16 27.70 13.11
CA THR A 441 -33.22 28.24 14.48
C THR A 441 -33.74 27.24 15.49
N SER A 442 -34.44 26.19 15.06
CA SER A 442 -35.02 25.16 15.93
C SER A 442 -34.08 23.98 16.18
N ILE A 443 -32.94 23.92 15.48
CA ILE A 443 -31.98 22.82 15.61
C ILE A 443 -31.23 22.95 16.97
N VAL A 444 -31.24 21.86 17.74
CA VAL A 444 -30.56 21.80 19.05
C VAL A 444 -29.07 22.06 18.89
N GLY A 445 -28.52 23.01 19.66
CA GLY A 445 -27.11 23.41 19.61
C GLY A 445 -26.80 24.51 18.59
N CYS A 446 -27.81 25.02 17.87
CA CYS A 446 -27.62 26.13 16.92
C CYS A 446 -27.09 27.40 17.59
N ASP A 447 -27.47 27.65 18.84
CA ASP A 447 -27.00 28.76 19.68
C ASP A 447 -25.49 28.68 19.94
N ILE A 448 -24.96 27.47 20.22
CA ILE A 448 -23.53 27.22 20.46
C ILE A 448 -22.74 27.51 19.19
N VAL A 449 -23.16 26.94 18.07
CA VAL A 449 -22.47 27.07 16.80
C VAL A 449 -22.47 28.50 16.29
N LYS A 450 -23.63 29.18 16.33
CA LYS A 450 -23.76 30.58 15.91
C LYS A 450 -22.94 31.54 16.79
N LYS A 451 -22.86 31.30 18.11
CA LYS A 451 -22.07 32.12 19.03
C LYS A 451 -20.57 32.12 18.65
N ARG A 452 -20.10 31.09 18.00
CA ARG A 452 -18.72 30.99 17.51
C ARG A 452 -18.54 31.47 16.05
N GLY A 453 -19.60 31.93 15.41
CA GLY A 453 -19.56 32.30 13.97
C GLY A 453 -19.65 31.11 13.02
N GLY A 454 -20.05 29.93 13.51
CA GLY A 454 -20.24 28.73 12.70
C GLY A 454 -21.55 28.73 11.90
N GLU A 455 -21.72 27.74 11.07
CA GLU A 455 -22.81 27.61 10.09
C GLU A 455 -23.79 26.50 10.49
N ILE A 456 -25.07 26.70 10.16
CA ILE A 456 -26.11 25.66 10.25
C ILE A 456 -26.56 25.30 8.85
N GLN A 457 -26.52 24.03 8.51
CA GLN A 457 -26.88 23.52 7.19
C GLN A 457 -28.01 22.48 7.30
N THR A 458 -28.96 22.51 6.40
CA THR A 458 -29.99 21.49 6.26
C THR A 458 -29.80 20.74 4.95
N VAL A 459 -29.92 19.41 5.00
CA VAL A 459 -29.79 18.54 3.83
C VAL A 459 -31.18 18.08 3.43
N GLU A 460 -31.59 18.41 2.21
CA GLU A 460 -32.86 17.96 1.64
C GLU A 460 -32.89 16.44 1.52
N ILE A 461 -33.97 15.82 2.00
CA ILE A 461 -34.17 14.37 1.90
C ILE A 461 -34.75 14.05 0.51
N LYS A 462 -33.90 13.77 -0.45
CA LYS A 462 -34.28 13.42 -1.85
C LYS A 462 -35.02 12.09 -1.96
N HIS A 463 -34.92 11.21 -0.96
CA HIS A 463 -35.51 9.87 -1.01
C HIS A 463 -36.62 9.74 0.05
N ASN A 464 -37.82 9.40 -0.38
CA ASN A 464 -38.96 9.19 0.50
C ASN A 464 -38.89 7.85 1.28
N THR A 465 -37.71 7.61 1.93
CA THR A 465 -37.38 6.39 2.67
C THR A 465 -37.06 6.75 4.11
N SER A 466 -37.64 6.05 5.08
CA SER A 466 -37.32 6.14 6.49
C SER A 466 -37.26 4.74 7.11
N SER A 467 -36.58 4.58 8.24
CA SER A 467 -36.53 3.31 8.97
C SER A 467 -37.96 2.80 9.29
N THR A 468 -38.89 3.70 9.62
CA THR A 468 -40.29 3.36 9.85
C THR A 468 -40.95 2.78 8.61
N LYS A 469 -40.81 3.41 7.45
CA LYS A 469 -41.35 2.91 6.19
C LYS A 469 -40.78 1.56 5.76
N ILE A 470 -39.48 1.31 6.07
CA ILE A 470 -38.85 0.02 5.82
C ILE A 470 -39.49 -1.06 6.69
N ILE A 471 -39.70 -0.81 7.98
CA ILE A 471 -40.32 -1.70 8.93
C ILE A 471 -41.79 -2.02 8.48
N GLU A 472 -42.54 -0.99 8.16
CA GLU A 472 -43.94 -1.15 7.67
C GLU A 472 -43.99 -2.01 6.39
N ARG A 473 -43.04 -1.80 5.47
CA ARG A 473 -42.98 -2.63 4.24
C ARG A 473 -42.67 -4.08 4.56
N ILE A 474 -41.72 -4.35 5.46
CA ILE A 474 -41.40 -5.70 5.91
C ILE A 474 -42.65 -6.36 6.54
N LEU A 475 -43.28 -5.70 7.50
CA LEU A 475 -44.45 -6.23 8.19
C LEU A 475 -45.60 -6.53 7.22
N ASN A 476 -45.86 -5.65 6.26
CA ASN A 476 -46.90 -5.86 5.25
C ASN A 476 -46.61 -7.03 4.32
N GLN A 477 -45.32 -7.23 3.95
CA GLN A 477 -44.92 -8.37 3.10
C GLN A 477 -45.06 -9.73 3.82
N TYR A 478 -44.83 -9.77 5.13
CA TYR A 478 -44.91 -10.99 5.92
C TYR A 478 -46.33 -11.29 6.45
N LYS A 479 -47.15 -10.28 6.75
CA LYS A 479 -48.59 -10.47 7.11
C LYS A 479 -49.38 -11.11 6.00
N GLY A 480 -49.04 -10.90 4.73
CA GLY A 480 -49.69 -11.54 3.58
C GLY A 480 -49.40 -13.03 3.42
N LYS A 481 -48.36 -13.57 4.05
CA LYS A 481 -47.97 -14.99 3.93
C LYS A 481 -48.54 -15.90 5.03
N ASN A 482 -49.06 -15.35 6.12
CA ASN A 482 -49.59 -16.12 7.24
C ASN A 482 -51.12 -16.37 7.14
N ASN A 483 -51.74 -16.03 6.03
CA ASN A 483 -53.20 -16.24 5.80
C ASN A 483 -53.53 -17.26 4.70
N GLU A 484 -52.57 -18.10 4.27
CA GLU A 484 -52.89 -19.28 3.50
C GLU A 484 -53.02 -20.46 4.49
N PRO A 485 -54.24 -21.06 4.64
CA PRO A 485 -54.40 -22.31 5.42
C PRO A 485 -53.74 -23.46 4.65
N GLU A 486 -53.05 -24.34 5.39
CA GLU A 486 -52.58 -25.65 4.90
C GLU A 486 -53.69 -26.50 4.28
#